data_4eaa9b6812b3d4bd853b0191e1724282
#
_entry.id   4eaa9b6812b3d4bd853b0191e1724282
#
_cell.length_a   1.000
_cell.length_b   1.000
_cell.length_c   1.000
_cell.angle_alpha   90.00
_cell.angle_beta   90.00
_cell.angle_gamma   90.00
#
_symmetry.space_group_name_H-M   'P 1'
#
loop_
_entity.id
_entity.type
_entity.pdbx_description
1 polymer ?
#
loop_
_entity_poly.entity_id
_entity_poly.type
_entity_poly.pdbx_seq_one_letter_code
_entity_poly.pdbx_strand_id
1 'polypeptide(L)'
;MKIGYLILSFTFALALAGCSNTGGQSSFLNSFVPQSSGKSSVIDALNGGIIDPTISAQLSSEDRMKALEAEYRALEVAPSGQIVAWQGTQSGVSGEVYAAQPYEVGSQNCRQYVHKIMQGGVETTARGTACRSEDGNWTPLV
;
A
#
# COMPACT_ATOMS: atom_id res chain seq x y z
N MET A 1 3.62 26.03 72.37
CA MET A 1 2.53 26.06 71.36
C MET A 1 2.71 24.87 70.44
N LYS A 2 1.85 23.86 70.55
CA LYS A 2 1.91 22.61 69.76
C LYS A 2 0.70 22.56 68.89
N ILE A 3 0.95 22.69 67.62
CA ILE A 3 -0.13 22.59 66.60
C ILE A 3 -0.06 21.18 66.02
N GLY A 4 -1.03 20.37 66.39
CA GLY A 4 -1.20 19.02 65.91
C GLY A 4 -1.73 19.01 64.47
N TYR A 5 -1.01 18.33 63.57
CA TYR A 5 -1.52 18.05 62.23
C TYR A 5 -2.27 16.72 62.25
N LEU A 6 -3.58 16.82 61.99
CA LEU A 6 -4.45 15.69 61.75
C LEU A 6 -4.28 15.27 60.26
N ILE A 7 -3.64 14.13 60.05
CA ILE A 7 -3.53 13.52 58.74
C ILE A 7 -4.80 12.71 58.49
N LEU A 8 -5.65 13.21 57.62
CA LEU A 8 -6.83 12.52 57.11
C LEU A 8 -6.43 11.61 55.93
N SER A 9 -6.26 10.31 56.23
CA SER A 9 -5.96 9.28 55.23
C SER A 9 -7.21 9.01 54.38
N PHE A 10 -7.19 9.46 53.14
CA PHE A 10 -8.23 9.16 52.13
C PHE A 10 -7.80 7.93 51.33
N THR A 11 -8.28 6.76 51.72
CA THR A 11 -8.08 5.52 50.96
C THR A 11 -8.99 5.50 49.77
N PHE A 12 -8.42 5.72 48.58
CA PHE A 12 -9.11 5.59 47.29
C PHE A 12 -9.03 4.13 46.84
N ALA A 13 -10.12 3.39 46.99
CA ALA A 13 -10.24 2.02 46.48
C ALA A 13 -10.51 2.07 44.97
N LEU A 14 -9.49 1.71 44.16
CA LEU A 14 -9.67 1.44 42.74
C LEU A 14 -10.31 0.07 42.56
N ALA A 15 -11.59 0.07 42.20
CA ALA A 15 -12.27 -1.13 41.68
C ALA A 15 -11.82 -1.39 40.23
N LEU A 16 -10.96 -2.38 40.05
CA LEU A 16 -10.64 -2.95 38.71
C LEU A 16 -11.85 -3.78 38.23
N ALA A 17 -12.71 -3.17 37.44
CA ALA A 17 -13.72 -3.92 36.70
C ALA A 17 -13.01 -4.70 35.59
N GLY A 18 -12.76 -5.98 35.81
CA GLY A 18 -12.31 -6.91 34.79
C GLY A 18 -13.41 -7.13 33.76
N CYS A 19 -13.19 -6.69 32.53
CA CYS A 19 -14.01 -7.14 31.39
C CYS A 19 -13.65 -8.61 31.10
N SER A 20 -14.46 -9.53 31.63
CA SER A 20 -14.48 -10.91 31.19
C SER A 20 -15.06 -10.95 29.77
N ASN A 21 -14.20 -11.26 28.82
CA ASN A 21 -14.57 -11.48 27.43
C ASN A 21 -15.29 -12.84 27.33
N THR A 22 -16.59 -12.82 27.58
CA THR A 22 -17.46 -13.97 27.31
C THR A 22 -17.75 -13.99 25.82
N GLY A 23 -17.30 -15.05 25.14
CA GLY A 23 -17.54 -15.25 23.71
C GLY A 23 -19.03 -15.25 23.38
N GLY A 24 -19.47 -14.17 22.79
CA GLY A 24 -20.74 -14.03 22.09
C GLY A 24 -20.43 -13.85 20.61
N GLN A 25 -20.73 -14.86 19.82
CA GLN A 25 -20.69 -14.78 18.36
C GLN A 25 -21.67 -13.70 17.89
N SER A 26 -21.18 -12.48 17.67
CA SER A 26 -21.91 -11.46 16.96
C SER A 26 -21.48 -11.51 15.51
N SER A 27 -22.08 -12.43 14.76
CA SER A 27 -21.88 -12.61 13.31
C SER A 27 -22.37 -11.45 12.45
N PHE A 28 -22.82 -10.36 13.06
CA PHE A 28 -23.43 -9.24 12.34
C PHE A 28 -22.48 -8.08 12.04
N LEU A 29 -21.30 -8.03 12.66
CA LEU A 29 -20.36 -6.93 12.44
C LEU A 29 -19.26 -7.24 11.42
N ASN A 30 -19.22 -8.49 10.91
CA ASN A 30 -18.21 -8.91 9.94
C ASN A 30 -18.53 -8.49 8.49
N SER A 31 -19.71 -7.87 8.26
CA SER A 31 -20.15 -7.47 6.92
C SER A 31 -19.74 -6.04 6.53
N PHE A 32 -19.12 -5.27 7.44
CA PHE A 32 -18.74 -3.88 7.17
C PHE A 32 -17.25 -3.58 7.29
N VAL A 33 -16.43 -4.56 7.59
CA VAL A 33 -14.99 -4.39 7.41
C VAL A 33 -14.68 -4.87 6.01
N PRO A 34 -14.31 -4.00 5.06
CA PRO A 34 -13.74 -4.48 3.83
C PRO A 34 -12.49 -5.26 4.22
N GLN A 35 -12.55 -6.58 4.10
CA GLN A 35 -11.35 -7.42 4.12
C GLN A 35 -10.53 -7.04 2.88
N SER A 36 -9.81 -5.95 2.99
CA SER A 36 -8.76 -5.63 2.06
C SER A 36 -7.65 -6.67 2.27
N SER A 37 -7.76 -7.77 1.58
CA SER A 37 -6.62 -8.60 1.23
C SER A 37 -5.73 -7.71 0.39
N GLY A 38 -4.91 -6.86 1.03
CA GLY A 38 -4.16 -5.79 0.36
C GLY A 38 -3.21 -6.27 -0.74
N LYS A 39 -3.08 -7.57 -0.92
CA LYS A 39 -2.26 -8.19 -1.97
C LYS A 39 -3.00 -8.39 -3.29
N SER A 40 -4.28 -8.74 -3.28
CA SER A 40 -5.05 -8.88 -4.52
C SER A 40 -5.49 -7.54 -5.09
N SER A 41 -5.77 -6.56 -4.22
CA SER A 41 -6.29 -5.25 -4.65
C SER A 41 -5.34 -4.44 -5.54
N VAL A 42 -4.02 -4.51 -5.31
CA VAL A 42 -3.04 -3.77 -6.14
C VAL A 42 -2.84 -4.45 -7.50
N ILE A 43 -2.84 -5.79 -7.54
CA ILE A 43 -2.78 -6.54 -8.80
C ILE A 43 -4.02 -6.22 -9.65
N ASP A 44 -5.20 -6.23 -9.02
CA ASP A 44 -6.46 -5.92 -9.70
C ASP A 44 -6.51 -4.45 -10.13
N ALA A 45 -6.02 -3.54 -9.30
CA ALA A 45 -5.99 -2.10 -9.57
C ALA A 45 -5.09 -1.72 -10.75
N LEU A 46 -4.08 -2.54 -11.08
CA LEU A 46 -3.12 -2.30 -12.16
C LEU A 46 -3.19 -3.33 -13.28
N ASN A 47 -4.09 -4.31 -13.20
CA ASN A 47 -4.17 -5.41 -14.17
C ASN A 47 -2.80 -6.04 -14.49
N GLY A 48 -1.96 -6.19 -13.45
CA GLY A 48 -0.62 -6.78 -13.58
C GLY A 48 0.53 -5.80 -13.85
N GLY A 49 0.24 -4.50 -14.07
CA GLY A 49 1.27 -3.47 -14.29
C GLY A 49 1.89 -3.53 -15.70
N ILE A 50 3.02 -2.79 -15.87
CA ILE A 50 3.77 -2.74 -17.16
C ILE A 50 5.03 -3.59 -17.17
N ILE A 51 5.30 -4.31 -16.11
CA ILE A 51 6.49 -5.17 -16.05
C ILE A 51 6.34 -6.29 -17.07
N ASP A 52 7.36 -6.44 -17.93
CA ASP A 52 7.40 -7.54 -18.88
C ASP A 52 7.14 -8.89 -18.18
N PRO A 53 6.28 -9.77 -18.71
CA PRO A 53 5.96 -11.05 -18.08
C PRO A 53 7.18 -11.92 -17.78
N THR A 54 8.23 -11.85 -18.61
CA THR A 54 9.46 -12.61 -18.39
C THR A 54 10.25 -12.11 -17.19
N ILE A 55 10.31 -10.80 -17.00
CA ILE A 55 10.91 -10.17 -15.82
C ILE A 55 10.06 -10.43 -14.58
N SER A 56 8.75 -10.24 -14.71
CA SER A 56 7.80 -10.50 -13.62
C SER A 56 7.84 -11.95 -13.12
N ALA A 57 8.04 -12.93 -14.01
CA ALA A 57 8.17 -14.33 -13.65
C ALA A 57 9.45 -14.66 -12.86
N GLN A 58 10.49 -13.84 -12.98
CA GLN A 58 11.75 -14.01 -12.25
C GLN A 58 11.73 -13.35 -10.86
N LEU A 59 10.77 -12.45 -10.60
CA LEU A 59 10.57 -11.85 -9.28
C LEU A 59 9.85 -12.81 -8.35
N SER A 60 10.20 -12.79 -7.07
CA SER A 60 9.38 -13.44 -6.06
C SER A 60 7.98 -12.83 -6.03
N SER A 61 6.99 -13.55 -5.50
CA SER A 61 5.63 -13.00 -5.36
C SER A 61 5.59 -11.74 -4.50
N GLU A 62 6.45 -11.66 -3.49
CA GLU A 62 6.57 -10.49 -2.62
C GLU A 62 7.22 -9.31 -3.35
N ASP A 63 8.30 -9.55 -4.10
CA ASP A 63 8.98 -8.49 -4.86
C ASP A 63 8.08 -7.95 -5.97
N ARG A 64 7.31 -8.82 -6.62
CA ARG A 64 6.29 -8.41 -7.61
C ARG A 64 5.23 -7.51 -6.98
N MET A 65 4.78 -7.83 -5.77
CA MET A 65 3.82 -6.97 -5.06
C MET A 65 4.40 -5.60 -4.73
N LYS A 66 5.67 -5.54 -4.27
CA LYS A 66 6.35 -4.26 -4.02
C LYS A 66 6.51 -3.43 -5.28
N ALA A 67 6.84 -4.08 -6.40
CA ALA A 67 6.96 -3.45 -7.70
C ALA A 67 5.62 -2.84 -8.17
N LEU A 68 4.52 -3.59 -8.08
CA LEU A 68 3.18 -3.12 -8.42
C LEU A 68 2.69 -2.02 -7.48
N GLU A 69 2.97 -2.12 -6.19
CA GLU A 69 2.66 -1.06 -5.22
C GLU A 69 3.40 0.24 -5.57
N ALA A 70 4.65 0.16 -6.01
CA ALA A 70 5.41 1.32 -6.46
C ALA A 70 4.80 1.94 -7.74
N GLU A 71 4.35 1.13 -8.70
CA GLU A 71 3.61 1.62 -9.88
C GLU A 71 2.33 2.34 -9.48
N TYR A 72 1.53 1.73 -8.62
CA TYR A 72 0.29 2.34 -8.14
C TYR A 72 0.53 3.67 -7.44
N ARG A 73 1.53 3.72 -6.55
CA ARG A 73 1.89 4.96 -5.84
C ARG A 73 2.40 6.05 -6.79
N ALA A 74 3.16 5.68 -7.82
CA ALA A 74 3.64 6.62 -8.82
C ALA A 74 2.48 7.22 -9.64
N LEU A 75 1.49 6.41 -9.99
CA LEU A 75 0.33 6.84 -10.75
C LEU A 75 -0.67 7.65 -9.92
N GLU A 76 -0.97 7.21 -8.70
CA GLU A 76 -2.06 7.74 -7.88
C GLU A 76 -1.62 8.90 -6.98
N VAL A 77 -0.48 8.79 -6.32
CA VAL A 77 -0.12 9.67 -5.19
C VAL A 77 1.06 10.58 -5.49
N ALA A 78 2.08 10.07 -6.20
CA ALA A 78 3.33 10.80 -6.37
C ALA A 78 3.16 12.00 -7.33
N PRO A 79 3.77 13.15 -7.01
CA PRO A 79 3.91 14.24 -7.97
C PRO A 79 4.59 13.78 -9.26
N SER A 80 4.28 14.44 -10.36
CA SER A 80 4.86 14.13 -11.67
C SER A 80 6.38 14.19 -11.64
N GLY A 81 7.02 13.15 -12.14
CA GLY A 81 8.47 13.02 -12.17
C GLY A 81 9.12 12.58 -10.86
N GLN A 82 8.36 12.46 -9.77
CA GLN A 82 8.89 11.97 -8.51
C GLN A 82 9.14 10.46 -8.58
N ILE A 83 10.34 10.06 -8.17
CA ILE A 83 10.73 8.66 -8.10
C ILE A 83 10.10 8.00 -6.87
N VAL A 84 9.46 6.87 -7.09
CA VAL A 84 9.00 5.92 -6.07
C VAL A 84 9.92 4.72 -6.14
N ALA A 85 10.84 4.60 -5.21
CA ALA A 85 11.78 3.49 -5.11
C ALA A 85 11.21 2.35 -4.28
N TRP A 86 11.59 1.11 -4.62
CA TRP A 86 11.28 -0.08 -3.86
C TRP A 86 12.48 -1.03 -3.78
N GLN A 87 12.53 -1.84 -2.74
CA GLN A 87 13.59 -2.81 -2.49
C GLN A 87 12.99 -4.21 -2.42
N GLY A 88 13.59 -5.13 -3.14
CA GLY A 88 13.23 -6.53 -3.08
C GLY A 88 13.63 -7.19 -1.75
N THR A 89 13.11 -8.37 -1.53
CA THR A 89 13.47 -9.24 -0.39
C THR A 89 14.82 -9.93 -0.62
N GLN A 90 15.15 -10.16 -1.89
CA GLN A 90 16.44 -10.71 -2.29
C GLN A 90 17.45 -9.59 -2.52
N SER A 91 18.72 -9.85 -2.17
CA SER A 91 19.80 -8.91 -2.44
C SER A 91 19.96 -8.70 -3.95
N GLY A 92 20.15 -7.46 -4.37
CA GLY A 92 20.32 -7.11 -5.79
C GLY A 92 19.03 -7.01 -6.59
N VAL A 93 17.86 -7.06 -5.93
CA VAL A 93 16.56 -6.78 -6.53
C VAL A 93 16.05 -5.44 -6.00
N SER A 94 15.79 -4.50 -6.89
CA SER A 94 15.24 -3.18 -6.55
C SER A 94 14.60 -2.55 -7.78
N GLY A 95 13.87 -1.46 -7.59
CA GLY A 95 13.37 -0.71 -8.73
C GLY A 95 12.94 0.71 -8.38
N GLU A 96 12.66 1.45 -9.43
CA GLU A 96 12.25 2.85 -9.39
C GLU A 96 11.11 3.08 -10.39
N VAL A 97 10.06 3.73 -9.94
CA VAL A 97 8.93 4.09 -10.79
C VAL A 97 8.72 5.60 -10.73
N TYR A 98 8.43 6.20 -11.85
CA TYR A 98 7.97 7.57 -11.91
C TYR A 98 6.92 7.75 -13.00
N ALA A 99 5.94 8.62 -12.76
CA ALA A 99 4.89 8.95 -13.72
C ALA A 99 5.02 10.39 -14.20
N ALA A 100 4.67 10.61 -15.45
CA ALA A 100 4.62 11.93 -16.06
C ALA A 100 3.37 12.72 -15.63
N GLN A 101 3.22 13.94 -16.16
CA GLN A 101 2.03 14.75 -15.96
C GLN A 101 0.77 14.00 -16.43
N PRO A 102 -0.34 14.09 -15.70
CA PRO A 102 -1.60 13.55 -16.15
C PRO A 102 -2.09 14.30 -17.40
N TYR A 103 -2.78 13.59 -18.26
CA TYR A 103 -3.46 14.14 -19.43
C TYR A 103 -4.79 13.40 -19.67
N GLU A 104 -5.70 14.03 -20.38
CA GLU A 104 -7.02 13.47 -20.63
C GLU A 104 -7.10 12.81 -22.02
N VAL A 105 -7.71 11.63 -22.08
CA VAL A 105 -8.09 10.96 -23.32
C VAL A 105 -9.59 10.70 -23.26
N GLY A 106 -10.36 11.50 -24.00
CA GLY A 106 -11.81 11.52 -23.83
C GLY A 106 -12.19 11.99 -22.42
N SER A 107 -12.81 11.11 -21.62
CA SER A 107 -13.17 11.36 -20.22
C SER A 107 -12.21 10.70 -19.22
N GLN A 108 -11.20 10.01 -19.71
CA GLN A 108 -10.27 9.27 -18.85
C GLN A 108 -9.00 10.08 -18.54
N ASN A 109 -8.59 10.08 -17.28
CA ASN A 109 -7.32 10.61 -16.85
C ASN A 109 -6.23 9.54 -17.07
N CYS A 110 -5.21 9.86 -17.87
CA CYS A 110 -4.13 8.96 -18.23
C CYS A 110 -2.78 9.52 -17.78
N ARG A 111 -1.83 8.65 -17.48
CA ARG A 111 -0.44 9.01 -17.18
C ARG A 111 0.51 8.05 -17.89
N GLN A 112 1.54 8.60 -18.49
CA GLN A 112 2.71 7.80 -18.89
C GLN A 112 3.56 7.52 -17.67
N TYR A 113 4.14 6.32 -17.58
CA TYR A 113 5.05 5.98 -16.49
C TYR A 113 6.16 5.05 -16.95
N VAL A 114 7.22 5.07 -16.19
CA VAL A 114 8.44 4.30 -16.43
C VAL A 114 8.76 3.51 -15.18
N HIS A 115 9.07 2.23 -15.34
CA HIS A 115 9.54 1.36 -14.30
C HIS A 115 10.91 0.80 -14.66
N LYS A 116 11.89 1.10 -13.84
CA LYS A 116 13.24 0.54 -13.92
C LYS A 116 13.39 -0.54 -12.87
N ILE A 117 13.88 -1.68 -13.25
CA ILE A 117 14.09 -2.83 -12.36
C ILE A 117 15.55 -3.25 -12.46
N MET A 118 16.20 -3.33 -11.31
CA MET A 118 17.54 -3.90 -11.16
C MET A 118 17.39 -5.31 -10.63
N GLN A 119 18.00 -6.27 -11.34
CA GLN A 119 18.02 -7.67 -10.93
C GLN A 119 19.36 -8.29 -11.30
N GLY A 120 20.07 -8.81 -10.30
CA GLY A 120 21.38 -9.42 -10.54
C GLY A 120 22.41 -8.51 -11.21
N GLY A 121 22.32 -7.19 -10.99
CA GLY A 121 23.20 -6.19 -11.61
C GLY A 121 22.79 -5.75 -13.02
N VAL A 122 21.68 -6.25 -13.54
CA VAL A 122 21.12 -5.86 -14.85
C VAL A 122 19.92 -4.95 -14.64
N GLU A 123 19.93 -3.77 -15.27
CA GLU A 123 18.81 -2.85 -15.30
C GLU A 123 17.90 -3.13 -16.51
N THR A 124 16.64 -3.31 -16.25
CA THR A 124 15.59 -3.39 -17.28
C THR A 124 14.63 -2.22 -17.11
N THR A 125 14.23 -1.61 -18.22
CA THR A 125 13.30 -0.48 -18.22
C THR A 125 12.01 -0.84 -18.97
N ALA A 126 10.88 -0.76 -18.28
CA ALA A 126 9.54 -0.83 -18.86
C ALA A 126 8.95 0.57 -18.99
N ARG A 127 8.19 0.82 -20.05
CA ARG A 127 7.48 2.09 -20.31
C ARG A 127 6.06 1.79 -20.73
N GLY A 128 5.12 2.54 -20.21
CA GLY A 128 3.72 2.38 -20.57
C GLY A 128 2.89 3.62 -20.25
N THR A 129 1.63 3.50 -20.58
CA THR A 129 0.58 4.45 -20.21
C THR A 129 -0.48 3.69 -19.43
N ALA A 130 -1.00 4.27 -18.36
CA ALA A 130 -2.19 3.78 -17.71
C ALA A 130 -3.26 4.86 -17.70
N CYS A 131 -4.51 4.45 -17.88
CA CYS A 131 -5.68 5.31 -17.79
C CYS A 131 -6.53 4.89 -16.59
N ARG A 132 -7.09 5.88 -15.89
CA ARG A 132 -7.93 5.64 -14.72
C ARG A 132 -9.34 5.30 -15.18
N SER A 133 -9.85 4.15 -14.75
CA SER A 133 -11.22 3.72 -14.97
C SER A 133 -12.20 4.45 -14.04
N GLU A 134 -13.49 4.33 -14.32
CA GLU A 134 -14.55 4.89 -13.46
C GLU A 134 -14.53 4.31 -12.04
N ASP A 135 -14.07 3.06 -11.89
CA ASP A 135 -13.89 2.39 -10.59
C ASP A 135 -12.66 2.89 -9.82
N GLY A 136 -11.88 3.81 -10.40
CA GLY A 136 -10.68 4.36 -9.80
C GLY A 136 -9.41 3.52 -9.99
N ASN A 137 -9.48 2.42 -10.72
CA ASN A 137 -8.34 1.56 -11.03
C ASN A 137 -7.52 2.13 -12.19
N TRP A 138 -6.21 1.85 -12.19
CA TRP A 138 -5.32 2.20 -13.28
C TRP A 138 -5.15 1.02 -14.23
N THR A 139 -5.62 1.14 -15.44
CA THR A 139 -5.50 0.09 -16.47
C THR A 139 -4.37 0.44 -17.42
N PRO A 140 -3.28 -0.36 -17.47
CA PRO A 140 -2.22 -0.18 -18.43
C PRO A 140 -2.75 -0.38 -19.86
N LEU A 141 -2.31 0.50 -20.76
CA LEU A 141 -2.51 0.36 -22.20
C LEU A 141 -1.26 -0.30 -22.79
N VAL A 142 -1.38 -1.55 -23.17
CA VAL A 142 -0.32 -2.37 -23.79
C VAL A 142 -0.61 -2.59 -25.27
#